data_8bd148777c87658f87f5cfd46d9b09df
#
_entry.id   8bd148777c87658f87f5cfd46d9b09df
#
_cell.length_a   1.000
_cell.length_b   1.000
_cell.length_c   1.000
_cell.angle_alpha   90.00
_cell.angle_beta   90.00
_cell.angle_gamma   90.00
#
_symmetry.space_group_name_H-M   'P 1'
#
loop_
_entity.id
_entity.type
_entity.pdbx_description
1 polymer ?
#
loop_
_entity_poly.entity_id
_entity_poly.type
_entity_poly.pdbx_seq_one_letter_code
_entity_poly.pdbx_strand_id
1 'polypeptide(L)'
;GYVSTIVPETHWFIVVAFVIGAIFSAVAGNIGMRIATQANVRTAEAAKTSLSKALNVSFRGGMVMGLGVAGLAVFGLSTIFIILLNTSILGLEGDVNSVHNLTIILEALAGFSLGAESIALFARVGGGIYTKAADVGADLVGKVEAGIPEDDPRNPATIADNVGDNVGDVAGMGADLFGSYVATVLAAMVLGVYVVKDMGAGVGYEDQFNGLATLLLPLTISALGIVFSVISALFIKVKDGGKEQDVQTALNIGNWGSIIMTAIACYFLIDWMLPAELQMNFFQDPSKSAVTFSSINVFYAVLVGLGVGGGISWMTEYYTALGKKPVMDIVRNS
;
A
#
# COMPACT_ATOMS: atom_id res chain seq x y z
N GLY A 1 20.55 -16.31 8.27
CA GLY A 1 21.98 -16.52 8.14
C GLY A 1 22.74 -16.29 9.44
N TYR A 2 23.76 -15.42 9.44
CA TYR A 2 24.64 -15.23 10.63
C TYR A 2 23.86 -14.81 11.89
N VAL A 3 22.84 -13.97 11.75
CA VAL A 3 21.99 -13.51 12.87
C VAL A 3 21.25 -14.69 13.51
N SER A 4 20.74 -15.63 12.72
CA SER A 4 20.03 -16.81 13.25
C SER A 4 20.92 -17.78 14.02
N THR A 5 22.26 -17.67 13.91
CA THR A 5 23.21 -18.44 14.72
C THR A 5 23.55 -17.77 16.04
N ILE A 6 23.34 -16.46 16.15
CA ILE A 6 23.66 -15.68 17.36
C ILE A 6 22.40 -15.48 18.23
N VAL A 7 21.23 -15.30 17.58
CA VAL A 7 19.94 -15.15 18.26
C VAL A 7 19.14 -16.44 18.04
N PRO A 8 19.02 -17.29 19.04
CA PRO A 8 18.39 -18.62 18.91
C PRO A 8 16.93 -18.59 18.47
N GLU A 9 16.24 -17.46 18.70
CA GLU A 9 14.83 -17.26 18.34
C GLU A 9 14.65 -16.88 16.87
N THR A 10 15.74 -16.52 16.16
CA THR A 10 15.65 -16.03 14.76
C THR A 10 15.83 -17.17 13.78
N HIS A 11 14.83 -17.46 12.99
CA HIS A 11 14.83 -18.55 12.02
C HIS A 11 15.48 -18.15 10.69
N TRP A 12 16.25 -19.06 10.07
CA TRP A 12 16.92 -18.85 8.77
C TRP A 12 15.94 -18.50 7.63
N PHE A 13 14.66 -18.86 7.77
CA PHE A 13 13.61 -18.59 6.77
C PHE A 13 13.40 -17.10 6.53
N ILE A 14 13.79 -16.21 7.46
CA ILE A 14 13.80 -14.76 7.27
C ILE A 14 14.54 -14.37 5.98
N VAL A 15 15.67 -15.04 5.69
CA VAL A 15 16.46 -14.76 4.48
C VAL A 15 15.70 -15.15 3.22
N VAL A 16 15.01 -16.30 3.25
CA VAL A 16 14.18 -16.74 2.12
C VAL A 16 13.02 -15.78 1.90
N ALA A 17 12.32 -15.42 2.98
CA ALA A 17 11.23 -14.45 2.92
C ALA A 17 11.70 -13.08 2.41
N PHE A 18 12.89 -12.63 2.84
CA PHE A 18 13.53 -11.40 2.33
C PHE A 18 13.71 -11.44 0.82
N VAL A 19 14.28 -12.52 0.28
CA VAL A 19 14.49 -12.66 -1.17
C VAL A 19 13.15 -12.66 -1.92
N ILE A 20 12.16 -13.38 -1.40
CA ILE A 20 10.81 -13.40 -1.99
C ILE A 20 10.20 -11.98 -1.98
N GLY A 21 10.28 -11.26 -0.87
CA GLY A 21 9.79 -9.88 -0.75
C GLY A 21 10.45 -8.93 -1.75
N ALA A 22 11.77 -9.03 -1.89
CA ALA A 22 12.54 -8.27 -2.86
C ALA A 22 12.08 -8.55 -4.30
N ILE A 23 11.86 -9.82 -4.66
CA ILE A 23 11.35 -10.20 -5.98
C ILE A 23 9.95 -9.64 -6.22
N PHE A 24 9.05 -9.75 -5.25
CA PHE A 24 7.68 -9.24 -5.38
C PHE A 24 7.66 -7.72 -5.57
N SER A 25 8.48 -6.98 -4.83
CA SER A 25 8.62 -5.53 -4.97
C SER A 25 9.15 -5.14 -6.36
N ALA A 26 10.19 -5.83 -6.84
CA ALA A 26 10.72 -5.62 -8.17
C ALA A 26 9.69 -5.93 -9.28
N VAL A 27 8.91 -7.00 -9.11
CA VAL A 27 7.83 -7.37 -10.03
C VAL A 27 6.72 -6.32 -10.04
N ALA A 28 6.32 -5.81 -8.88
CA ALA A 28 5.31 -4.76 -8.76
C ALA A 28 5.72 -3.49 -9.53
N GLY A 29 6.96 -3.00 -9.31
CA GLY A 29 7.50 -1.86 -10.05
C GLY A 29 7.60 -2.13 -11.56
N ASN A 30 8.03 -3.33 -11.97
CA ASN A 30 8.13 -3.70 -13.39
C ASN A 30 6.76 -3.76 -14.10
N ILE A 31 5.74 -4.33 -13.44
CA ILE A 31 4.37 -4.35 -13.98
C ILE A 31 3.87 -2.92 -14.17
N GLY A 32 4.04 -2.06 -13.16
CA GLY A 32 3.64 -0.65 -13.22
C GLY A 32 4.26 0.07 -14.40
N MET A 33 5.59 -0.02 -14.56
CA MET A 33 6.32 0.61 -15.65
C MET A 33 5.88 0.11 -17.03
N ARG A 34 5.73 -1.20 -17.21
CA ARG A 34 5.28 -1.78 -18.48
C ARG A 34 3.90 -1.31 -18.91
N ILE A 35 2.98 -1.21 -17.95
CA ILE A 35 1.62 -0.74 -18.23
C ILE A 35 1.60 0.76 -18.47
N ALA A 36 2.34 1.56 -17.70
CA ALA A 36 2.41 3.00 -17.88
C ALA A 36 2.95 3.38 -19.27
N THR A 37 4.07 2.78 -19.70
CA THR A 37 4.63 3.03 -21.04
C THR A 37 3.68 2.69 -22.18
N GLN A 38 2.85 1.64 -22.01
CA GLN A 38 1.82 1.30 -23.00
C GLN A 38 0.59 2.23 -22.93
N ALA A 39 0.24 2.70 -21.72
CA ALA A 39 -0.89 3.60 -21.51
C ALA A 39 -0.59 5.02 -21.97
N ASN A 40 0.64 5.52 -21.80
CA ASN A 40 1.03 6.89 -22.12
C ASN A 40 0.71 7.27 -23.57
N VAL A 41 1.17 6.48 -24.54
CA VAL A 41 0.91 6.72 -25.99
C VAL A 41 -0.60 6.66 -26.29
N ARG A 42 -1.31 5.70 -25.69
CA ARG A 42 -2.76 5.55 -25.88
C ARG A 42 -3.55 6.68 -25.26
N THR A 43 -3.11 7.18 -24.11
CA THR A 43 -3.69 8.35 -23.43
C THR A 43 -3.50 9.61 -24.27
N ALA A 44 -2.30 9.84 -24.81
CA ALA A 44 -2.02 10.96 -25.69
C ALA A 44 -2.88 10.91 -26.97
N GLU A 45 -3.06 9.76 -27.58
CA GLU A 45 -3.92 9.60 -28.74
C GLU A 45 -5.40 9.82 -28.39
N ALA A 46 -5.86 9.28 -27.26
CA ALA A 46 -7.23 9.47 -26.79
C ALA A 46 -7.54 10.94 -26.45
N ALA A 47 -6.53 11.68 -25.96
CA ALA A 47 -6.65 13.11 -25.62
C ALA A 47 -6.95 13.99 -26.84
N LYS A 48 -6.52 13.60 -28.02
CA LYS A 48 -6.90 14.28 -29.28
C LYS A 48 -8.40 14.25 -29.55
N THR A 49 -9.12 13.31 -28.97
CA THR A 49 -10.57 13.14 -29.19
C THR A 49 -11.38 13.77 -28.05
N SER A 50 -11.10 13.40 -26.81
CA SER A 50 -11.77 13.97 -25.62
C SER A 50 -11.00 13.68 -24.33
N LEU A 51 -11.16 14.58 -23.35
CA LEU A 51 -10.60 14.40 -22.00
C LEU A 51 -11.16 13.15 -21.31
N SER A 52 -12.43 12.84 -21.51
CA SER A 52 -13.10 11.66 -20.97
C SER A 52 -12.46 10.36 -21.45
N LYS A 53 -12.13 10.25 -22.74
CA LYS A 53 -11.45 9.08 -23.30
C LYS A 53 -10.03 8.96 -22.78
N ALA A 54 -9.30 10.08 -22.71
CA ALA A 54 -7.93 10.12 -22.18
C ALA A 54 -7.91 9.63 -20.72
N LEU A 55 -8.80 10.16 -19.87
CA LEU A 55 -8.93 9.73 -18.48
C LEU A 55 -9.22 8.23 -18.37
N ASN A 56 -10.12 7.71 -19.19
CA ASN A 56 -10.47 6.27 -19.14
C ASN A 56 -9.25 5.39 -19.44
N VAL A 57 -8.44 5.75 -20.42
CA VAL A 57 -7.22 5.00 -20.77
C VAL A 57 -6.18 5.10 -19.66
N SER A 58 -5.87 6.33 -19.21
CA SER A 58 -4.89 6.59 -18.17
C SER A 58 -5.28 5.91 -16.85
N PHE A 59 -6.52 6.08 -16.43
CA PHE A 59 -7.03 5.51 -15.19
C PHE A 59 -6.99 3.96 -15.20
N ARG A 60 -7.34 3.32 -16.32
CA ARG A 60 -7.20 1.86 -16.46
C ARG A 60 -5.76 1.40 -16.37
N GLY A 61 -4.81 2.16 -16.93
CA GLY A 61 -3.38 1.91 -16.78
C GLY A 61 -2.95 1.97 -15.30
N GLY A 62 -3.34 3.04 -14.60
CA GLY A 62 -3.07 3.21 -13.18
C GLY A 62 -3.72 2.12 -12.31
N MET A 63 -4.94 1.71 -12.64
CA MET A 63 -5.61 0.60 -11.95
C MET A 63 -4.82 -0.71 -12.00
N VAL A 64 -4.23 -1.06 -13.14
CA VAL A 64 -3.44 -2.31 -13.25
C VAL A 64 -2.26 -2.25 -12.30
N MET A 65 -1.59 -1.10 -12.20
CA MET A 65 -0.51 -0.90 -11.23
C MET A 65 -1.00 -0.99 -9.79
N GLY A 66 -2.03 -0.24 -9.43
CA GLY A 66 -2.56 -0.22 -8.06
C GLY A 66 -3.05 -1.60 -7.60
N LEU A 67 -3.81 -2.30 -8.45
CA LEU A 67 -4.25 -3.67 -8.17
C LEU A 67 -3.10 -4.68 -8.16
N GLY A 68 -2.09 -4.49 -9.02
CA GLY A 68 -0.88 -5.30 -9.02
C GLY A 68 -0.12 -5.17 -7.70
N VAL A 69 0.10 -3.94 -7.23
CA VAL A 69 0.76 -3.66 -5.95
C VAL A 69 -0.01 -4.27 -4.78
N ALA A 70 -1.28 -3.90 -4.61
CA ALA A 70 -2.08 -4.35 -3.47
C ALA A 70 -2.37 -5.85 -3.52
N GLY A 71 -2.68 -6.38 -4.72
CA GLY A 71 -2.93 -7.81 -4.92
C GLY A 71 -1.71 -8.68 -4.64
N LEU A 72 -0.53 -8.30 -5.14
CA LEU A 72 0.73 -9.00 -4.85
C LEU A 72 1.08 -8.93 -3.37
N ALA A 73 0.83 -7.81 -2.69
CA ALA A 73 1.11 -7.65 -1.27
C ALA A 73 0.24 -8.59 -0.42
N VAL A 74 -1.08 -8.57 -0.61
CA VAL A 74 -1.99 -9.47 0.11
C VAL A 74 -1.73 -10.93 -0.26
N PHE A 75 -1.53 -11.24 -1.54
CA PHE A 75 -1.21 -12.58 -2.00
C PHE A 75 0.09 -13.11 -1.40
N GLY A 76 1.16 -12.31 -1.43
CA GLY A 76 2.47 -12.68 -0.89
C GLY A 76 2.43 -12.93 0.61
N LEU A 77 1.89 -11.97 1.39
CA LEU A 77 1.75 -12.11 2.83
C LEU A 77 0.87 -13.31 3.20
N SER A 78 -0.30 -13.44 2.59
CA SER A 78 -1.23 -14.53 2.90
C SER A 78 -0.64 -15.89 2.54
N THR A 79 0.00 -16.01 1.37
CA THR A 79 0.59 -17.27 0.92
C THR A 79 1.71 -17.73 1.84
N ILE A 80 2.65 -16.84 2.17
CA ILE A 80 3.75 -17.19 3.07
C ILE A 80 3.21 -17.51 4.46
N PHE A 81 2.28 -16.73 4.99
CA PHE A 81 1.65 -16.99 6.28
C PHE A 81 0.98 -18.36 6.34
N ILE A 82 0.16 -18.71 5.34
CA ILE A 82 -0.50 -20.03 5.26
C ILE A 82 0.50 -21.16 5.13
N ILE A 83 1.55 -20.99 4.33
CA ILE A 83 2.60 -22.00 4.20
C ILE A 83 3.28 -22.24 5.55
N LEU A 84 3.64 -21.18 6.27
CA LEU A 84 4.32 -21.29 7.55
C LEU A 84 3.42 -21.88 8.65
N LEU A 85 2.12 -21.62 8.61
CA LEU A 85 1.15 -22.25 9.53
C LEU A 85 0.95 -23.74 9.27
N ASN A 86 1.03 -24.21 8.03
CA ASN A 86 0.65 -25.55 7.64
C ASN A 86 1.84 -26.49 7.38
N THR A 87 3.06 -26.00 7.46
CA THR A 87 4.27 -26.79 7.15
C THR A 87 5.22 -26.83 8.33
N SER A 88 5.94 -27.94 8.47
CA SER A 88 7.01 -28.10 9.45
C SER A 88 8.34 -27.41 9.05
N ILE A 89 8.31 -26.48 8.08
CA ILE A 89 9.52 -25.80 7.58
C ILE A 89 10.26 -25.06 8.69
N LEU A 90 9.51 -24.47 9.63
CA LEU A 90 10.11 -23.75 10.77
C LEU A 90 10.48 -24.68 11.94
N GLY A 91 10.20 -25.99 11.86
CA GLY A 91 10.48 -26.91 12.96
C GLY A 91 9.75 -26.56 14.26
N LEU A 92 8.57 -25.95 14.16
CA LEU A 92 7.77 -25.52 15.31
C LEU A 92 7.28 -26.73 16.10
N GLU A 93 7.45 -26.68 17.41
CA GLU A 93 6.98 -27.71 18.33
C GLU A 93 5.66 -27.29 18.98
N GLY A 94 4.77 -28.26 19.24
CA GLY A 94 3.48 -28.03 19.88
C GLY A 94 2.41 -27.43 18.98
N ASP A 95 1.51 -26.64 19.56
CA ASP A 95 0.42 -25.99 18.85
C ASP A 95 0.95 -24.81 18.01
N VAL A 96 0.72 -24.88 16.70
CA VAL A 96 1.14 -23.84 15.75
C VAL A 96 0.49 -22.49 16.06
N ASN A 97 -0.72 -22.49 16.61
CA ASN A 97 -1.45 -21.29 17.01
C ASN A 97 -0.98 -20.71 18.36
N SER A 98 0.00 -21.34 19.01
CA SER A 98 0.59 -20.76 20.22
C SER A 98 1.22 -19.40 19.93
N VAL A 99 1.14 -18.49 20.91
CA VAL A 99 1.73 -17.13 20.79
C VAL A 99 3.22 -17.19 20.43
N HIS A 100 3.96 -18.16 20.98
CA HIS A 100 5.38 -18.35 20.68
C HIS A 100 5.60 -18.67 19.19
N ASN A 101 4.89 -19.65 18.65
CA ASN A 101 5.01 -20.06 17.25
C ASN A 101 4.53 -18.98 16.29
N LEU A 102 3.44 -18.28 16.62
CA LEU A 102 2.95 -17.13 15.84
C LEU A 102 3.98 -15.99 15.80
N THR A 103 4.68 -15.74 16.90
CA THR A 103 5.76 -14.74 16.91
C THR A 103 6.87 -15.12 15.92
N ILE A 104 7.34 -16.38 15.92
CA ILE A 104 8.35 -16.86 14.98
C ILE A 104 7.90 -16.75 13.53
N ILE A 105 6.61 -17.08 13.26
CA ILE A 105 6.03 -16.94 11.91
C ILE A 105 6.04 -15.49 11.46
N LEU A 106 5.62 -14.55 12.32
CA LEU A 106 5.59 -13.13 11.99
C LEU A 106 6.99 -12.52 11.86
N GLU A 107 7.96 -12.98 12.64
CA GLU A 107 9.37 -12.60 12.45
C GLU A 107 9.90 -13.09 11.08
N ALA A 108 9.53 -14.30 10.67
CA ALA A 108 9.86 -14.79 9.33
C ALA A 108 9.21 -13.92 8.23
N LEU A 109 7.94 -13.52 8.43
CA LEU A 109 7.25 -12.57 7.54
C LEU A 109 7.86 -11.16 7.55
N ALA A 110 8.48 -10.74 8.65
CA ALA A 110 9.22 -9.47 8.68
C ALA A 110 10.38 -9.47 7.67
N GLY A 111 10.97 -10.62 7.40
CA GLY A 111 11.94 -10.78 6.31
C GLY A 111 11.35 -10.39 4.95
N PHE A 112 10.13 -10.83 4.64
CA PHE A 112 9.43 -10.47 3.39
C PHE A 112 9.22 -8.95 3.28
N SER A 113 8.79 -8.30 4.35
CA SER A 113 8.64 -6.84 4.39
C SER A 113 9.97 -6.12 4.22
N LEU A 114 11.02 -6.54 4.91
CA LEU A 114 12.36 -5.94 4.79
C LEU A 114 12.95 -6.11 3.38
N GLY A 115 12.71 -7.24 2.73
CA GLY A 115 13.10 -7.46 1.34
C GLY A 115 12.38 -6.52 0.39
N ALA A 116 11.08 -6.37 0.57
CA ALA A 116 10.26 -5.45 -0.21
C ALA A 116 10.72 -4.00 -0.06
N GLU A 117 10.93 -3.54 1.18
CA GLU A 117 11.40 -2.19 1.49
C GLU A 117 12.82 -1.92 0.97
N SER A 118 13.71 -2.92 1.00
CA SER A 118 15.06 -2.77 0.47
C SER A 118 15.04 -2.45 -1.02
N ILE A 119 14.27 -3.17 -1.83
CA ILE A 119 14.12 -2.89 -3.26
C ILE A 119 13.39 -1.56 -3.46
N ALA A 120 12.36 -1.28 -2.67
CA ALA A 120 11.62 -0.02 -2.72
C ALA A 120 12.55 1.19 -2.52
N LEU A 121 13.41 1.13 -1.50
CA LEU A 121 14.38 2.18 -1.22
C LEU A 121 15.32 2.42 -2.41
N PHE A 122 15.94 1.37 -2.93
CA PHE A 122 16.88 1.51 -4.05
C PHE A 122 16.18 1.95 -5.35
N ALA A 123 14.99 1.41 -5.64
CA ALA A 123 14.21 1.80 -6.81
C ALA A 123 13.75 3.26 -6.72
N ARG A 124 13.29 3.70 -5.53
CA ARG A 124 12.83 5.07 -5.30
C ARG A 124 13.96 6.08 -5.38
N VAL A 125 15.07 5.81 -4.70
CA VAL A 125 16.22 6.72 -4.69
C VAL A 125 16.91 6.74 -6.05
N GLY A 126 17.21 5.58 -6.64
CA GLY A 126 17.86 5.48 -7.94
C GLY A 126 16.99 6.05 -9.07
N GLY A 127 15.69 5.73 -9.05
CA GLY A 127 14.72 6.28 -9.99
C GLY A 127 14.60 7.80 -9.89
N GLY A 128 14.49 8.34 -8.66
CA GLY A 128 14.40 9.77 -8.42
C GLY A 128 15.66 10.54 -8.87
N ILE A 129 16.85 9.98 -8.65
CA ILE A 129 18.10 10.56 -9.16
C ILE A 129 18.10 10.58 -10.70
N TYR A 130 17.70 9.48 -11.33
CA TYR A 130 17.63 9.40 -12.80
C TYR A 130 16.64 10.42 -13.37
N THR A 131 15.41 10.48 -12.81
CA THR A 131 14.37 11.43 -13.23
C THR A 131 14.87 12.87 -13.12
N LYS A 132 15.43 13.25 -11.98
CA LYS A 132 15.93 14.63 -11.81
C LYS A 132 17.15 14.96 -12.67
N ALA A 133 18.02 14.01 -12.91
CA ALA A 133 19.14 14.23 -13.83
C ALA A 133 18.65 14.44 -15.28
N ALA A 134 17.65 13.69 -15.71
CA ALA A 134 17.06 13.83 -17.04
C ALA A 134 16.28 15.14 -17.19
N ASP A 135 15.40 15.47 -16.23
CA ASP A 135 14.61 16.70 -16.18
C ASP A 135 15.50 17.95 -16.23
N VAL A 136 16.44 18.08 -15.27
CA VAL A 136 17.35 19.22 -15.22
C VAL A 136 18.26 19.29 -16.46
N GLY A 137 18.72 18.13 -16.96
CA GLY A 137 19.52 18.06 -18.18
C GLY A 137 18.73 18.53 -19.41
N ALA A 138 17.48 18.10 -19.55
CA ALA A 138 16.61 18.53 -20.65
C ALA A 138 16.32 20.04 -20.60
N ASP A 139 16.10 20.57 -19.41
CA ASP A 139 15.86 21.99 -19.18
C ASP A 139 17.08 22.84 -19.49
N LEU A 140 18.27 22.45 -19.05
CA LEU A 140 19.52 23.17 -19.34
C LEU A 140 19.79 23.23 -20.84
N VAL A 141 19.71 22.13 -21.55
CA VAL A 141 19.94 22.08 -23.00
C VAL A 141 18.84 22.84 -23.75
N GLY A 142 17.57 22.62 -23.40
CA GLY A 142 16.44 23.25 -24.10
C GLY A 142 16.26 24.71 -23.76
N LYS A 143 15.97 25.04 -22.51
CA LYS A 143 15.62 26.42 -22.11
C LYS A 143 16.84 27.34 -22.07
N VAL A 144 17.97 26.89 -21.51
CA VAL A 144 19.13 27.75 -21.28
C VAL A 144 20.04 27.84 -22.50
N GLU A 145 20.42 26.72 -23.08
CA GLU A 145 21.36 26.72 -24.22
C GLU A 145 20.66 27.01 -25.57
N ALA A 146 19.57 26.31 -25.86
CA ALA A 146 18.88 26.42 -27.14
C ALA A 146 17.79 27.50 -27.19
N GLY A 147 17.33 28.00 -26.03
CA GLY A 147 16.28 29.03 -25.96
C GLY A 147 14.93 28.56 -26.50
N ILE A 148 14.64 27.26 -26.40
CA ILE A 148 13.38 26.67 -26.85
C ILE A 148 12.46 26.36 -25.63
N PRO A 149 11.13 26.28 -25.84
CA PRO A 149 10.18 25.95 -24.77
C PRO A 149 10.48 24.59 -24.12
N GLU A 150 9.95 24.42 -22.92
CA GLU A 150 9.91 23.12 -22.23
C GLU A 150 9.22 22.06 -23.10
N ASP A 151 9.69 20.82 -23.03
CA ASP A 151 9.13 19.69 -23.79
C ASP A 151 9.10 19.87 -25.33
N ASP A 152 9.89 20.80 -25.86
CA ASP A 152 9.95 21.01 -27.30
C ASP A 152 10.51 19.76 -28.02
N PRO A 153 9.81 19.23 -29.04
CA PRO A 153 10.23 18.03 -29.76
C PRO A 153 11.60 18.15 -30.48
N ARG A 154 12.13 19.35 -30.61
CA ARG A 154 13.47 19.58 -31.12
C ARG A 154 14.57 19.26 -30.13
N ASN A 155 14.23 19.20 -28.83
CA ASN A 155 15.16 18.81 -27.77
C ASN A 155 15.14 17.28 -27.59
N PRO A 156 16.18 16.53 -28.00
CA PRO A 156 16.21 15.08 -27.83
C PRO A 156 16.26 14.65 -26.37
N ALA A 157 16.66 15.52 -25.44
CA ALA A 157 16.69 15.24 -24.01
C ALA A 157 15.29 15.10 -23.40
N THR A 158 14.25 15.63 -24.04
CA THR A 158 12.84 15.40 -23.65
C THR A 158 12.47 13.92 -23.64
N ILE A 159 13.09 13.09 -24.50
CA ILE A 159 12.89 11.63 -24.46
C ILE A 159 13.46 11.04 -23.17
N ALA A 160 14.64 11.49 -22.74
CA ALA A 160 15.26 11.01 -21.51
C ALA A 160 14.47 11.43 -20.28
N ASP A 161 13.88 12.63 -20.31
CA ASP A 161 13.01 13.15 -19.26
C ASP A 161 11.73 12.28 -19.11
N ASN A 162 11.01 12.06 -20.19
CA ASN A 162 9.83 11.17 -20.19
C ASN A 162 10.15 9.72 -19.77
N VAL A 163 11.33 9.20 -20.11
CA VAL A 163 11.81 7.89 -19.63
C VAL A 163 12.06 7.96 -18.13
N GLY A 164 12.65 9.04 -17.64
CA GLY A 164 12.90 9.29 -16.22
C GLY A 164 11.62 9.20 -15.38
N ASP A 165 10.54 9.84 -15.81
CA ASP A 165 9.25 9.81 -15.14
C ASP A 165 8.71 8.37 -15.00
N ASN A 166 8.84 7.54 -16.03
CA ASN A 166 8.44 6.14 -15.95
C ASN A 166 9.33 5.32 -15.00
N VAL A 167 10.61 5.64 -14.88
CA VAL A 167 11.54 4.96 -13.97
C VAL A 167 11.34 5.42 -12.52
N GLY A 168 11.32 6.73 -12.28
CA GLY A 168 11.22 7.30 -10.93
C GLY A 168 9.81 7.27 -10.38
N ASP A 169 8.86 7.84 -11.12
CA ASP A 169 7.52 8.08 -10.61
C ASP A 169 6.58 6.87 -10.76
N VAL A 170 6.85 5.97 -11.71
CA VAL A 170 6.04 4.76 -11.85
C VAL A 170 6.73 3.54 -11.22
N ALA A 171 7.92 3.15 -11.68
CA ALA A 171 8.57 1.94 -11.17
C ALA A 171 9.04 2.12 -9.72
N GLY A 172 9.69 3.25 -9.40
CA GLY A 172 10.17 3.57 -8.06
C GLY A 172 9.03 3.71 -7.06
N MET A 173 7.99 4.48 -7.42
CA MET A 173 6.81 4.64 -6.56
C MET A 173 6.02 3.34 -6.41
N GLY A 174 5.92 2.51 -7.45
CA GLY A 174 5.21 1.24 -7.39
C GLY A 174 5.86 0.26 -6.42
N ALA A 175 7.19 0.17 -6.42
CA ALA A 175 7.93 -0.62 -5.46
C ALA A 175 7.77 -0.09 -4.02
N ASP A 176 7.80 1.24 -3.84
CA ASP A 176 7.63 1.91 -2.56
C ASP A 176 6.23 1.68 -1.97
N LEU A 177 5.19 1.83 -2.78
CA LEU A 177 3.81 1.54 -2.37
C LEU A 177 3.63 0.06 -1.99
N PHE A 178 4.28 -0.86 -2.70
CA PHE A 178 4.24 -2.29 -2.37
C PHE A 178 4.86 -2.54 -1.00
N GLY A 179 6.07 -2.03 -0.74
CA GLY A 179 6.76 -2.17 0.53
C GLY A 179 5.95 -1.61 1.69
N SER A 180 5.50 -0.37 1.58
CA SER A 180 4.70 0.32 2.60
C SER A 180 3.39 -0.39 2.90
N TYR A 181 2.71 -0.93 1.88
CA TYR A 181 1.48 -1.70 2.06
C TYR A 181 1.73 -2.99 2.84
N VAL A 182 2.78 -3.75 2.45
CA VAL A 182 3.20 -4.97 3.15
C VAL A 182 3.55 -4.68 4.60
N ALA A 183 4.39 -3.66 4.85
CA ALA A 183 4.84 -3.29 6.19
C ALA A 183 3.68 -2.91 7.11
N THR A 184 2.72 -2.15 6.59
CA THR A 184 1.55 -1.69 7.36
C THR A 184 0.65 -2.84 7.76
N VAL A 185 0.33 -3.74 6.83
CA VAL A 185 -0.50 -4.93 7.11
C VAL A 185 0.20 -5.85 8.10
N LEU A 186 1.50 -6.12 7.89
CA LEU A 186 2.28 -6.95 8.80
C LEU A 186 2.38 -6.35 10.20
N ALA A 187 2.61 -5.04 10.33
CA ALA A 187 2.64 -4.36 11.62
C ALA A 187 1.32 -4.53 12.38
N ALA A 188 0.18 -4.44 11.69
CA ALA A 188 -1.13 -4.67 12.30
C ALA A 188 -1.31 -6.13 12.72
N MET A 189 -0.81 -7.12 11.94
CA MET A 189 -0.80 -8.54 12.33
C MET A 189 0.05 -8.78 13.58
N VAL A 190 1.23 -8.16 13.67
CA VAL A 190 2.11 -8.25 14.86
C VAL A 190 1.40 -7.69 16.08
N LEU A 191 0.73 -6.55 15.97
CA LEU A 191 -0.08 -6.01 17.07
C LEU A 191 -1.19 -6.99 17.47
N GLY A 192 -1.79 -7.71 16.52
CA GLY A 192 -2.77 -8.76 16.79
C GLY A 192 -2.23 -9.87 17.69
N VAL A 193 -0.98 -10.31 17.47
CA VAL A 193 -0.32 -11.30 18.36
C VAL A 193 -0.13 -10.74 19.76
N TYR A 194 0.28 -9.47 19.89
CA TYR A 194 0.43 -8.85 21.20
C TYR A 194 -0.90 -8.77 21.96
N VAL A 195 -2.00 -8.53 21.27
CA VAL A 195 -3.35 -8.57 21.87
C VAL A 195 -3.65 -9.97 22.39
N VAL A 196 -3.46 -11.02 21.58
CA VAL A 196 -3.69 -12.41 22.00
C VAL A 196 -2.79 -12.79 23.18
N LYS A 197 -1.53 -12.35 23.17
CA LYS A 197 -0.57 -12.59 24.26
C LYS A 197 -1.03 -11.92 25.56
N ASP A 198 -1.52 -10.69 25.49
CA ASP A 198 -1.98 -9.92 26.64
C ASP A 198 -3.27 -10.51 27.25
N MET A 199 -4.15 -11.05 26.42
CA MET A 199 -5.37 -11.71 26.85
C MET A 199 -5.13 -13.03 27.61
N GLY A 200 -3.88 -13.51 27.61
CA GLY A 200 -3.49 -14.77 28.27
C GLY A 200 -3.88 -15.96 27.41
N ALA A 201 -3.10 -16.27 26.40
CA ALA A 201 -3.28 -17.45 25.57
C ALA A 201 -3.44 -18.71 26.42
N GLY A 202 -4.64 -19.25 26.50
CA GLY A 202 -4.99 -20.43 27.27
C GLY A 202 -6.21 -20.28 28.18
N VAL A 203 -6.72 -19.09 28.40
CA VAL A 203 -7.93 -18.86 29.23
C VAL A 203 -8.96 -18.06 28.45
N GLY A 204 -9.80 -18.76 27.67
CA GLY A 204 -11.10 -18.24 27.26
C GLY A 204 -11.16 -17.36 26.00
N TYR A 205 -10.08 -17.17 25.23
CA TYR A 205 -10.18 -16.55 23.92
C TYR A 205 -10.50 -17.61 22.86
N GLU A 206 -11.77 -17.86 22.68
CA GLU A 206 -12.27 -18.71 21.60
C GLU A 206 -12.88 -17.79 20.51
N ASP A 207 -12.27 -17.78 19.34
CA ASP A 207 -12.84 -17.21 18.14
C ASP A 207 -13.12 -18.30 17.10
N GLN A 208 -13.83 -17.95 16.02
CA GLN A 208 -14.14 -18.89 14.93
C GLN A 208 -12.90 -19.31 14.12
N PHE A 209 -11.72 -18.72 14.39
CA PHE A 209 -10.47 -18.90 13.68
C PHE A 209 -9.37 -19.49 14.58
N ASN A 210 -9.74 -20.18 15.65
CA ASN A 210 -8.80 -20.83 16.59
C ASN A 210 -7.75 -19.85 17.17
N GLY A 211 -8.15 -18.64 17.56
CA GLY A 211 -7.29 -17.62 18.12
C GLY A 211 -6.57 -16.74 17.08
N LEU A 212 -6.84 -16.93 15.80
CA LEU A 212 -6.18 -16.17 14.72
C LEU A 212 -6.94 -14.94 14.24
N ALA A 213 -8.15 -14.67 14.75
CA ALA A 213 -9.00 -13.59 14.24
C ALA A 213 -8.31 -12.23 14.26
N THR A 214 -7.61 -11.87 15.33
CA THR A 214 -6.91 -10.59 15.47
C THR A 214 -5.76 -10.43 14.47
N LEU A 215 -5.11 -11.54 14.09
CA LEU A 215 -4.04 -11.54 13.08
C LEU A 215 -4.59 -11.49 11.65
N LEU A 216 -5.68 -12.21 11.40
CA LEU A 216 -6.30 -12.31 10.08
C LEU A 216 -7.11 -11.07 9.72
N LEU A 217 -7.60 -10.34 10.70
CA LEU A 217 -8.44 -9.15 10.49
C LEU A 217 -7.78 -8.09 9.59
N PRO A 218 -6.51 -7.68 9.80
CA PRO A 218 -5.85 -6.71 8.90
C PRO A 218 -5.73 -7.21 7.46
N LEU A 219 -5.40 -8.49 7.27
CA LEU A 219 -5.34 -9.11 5.93
C LEU A 219 -6.70 -9.11 5.24
N THR A 220 -7.74 -9.45 5.96
CA THR A 220 -9.11 -9.53 5.43
C THR A 220 -9.65 -8.14 5.09
N ILE A 221 -9.41 -7.13 5.94
CA ILE A 221 -9.74 -5.73 5.67
C ILE A 221 -9.02 -5.26 4.40
N SER A 222 -7.72 -5.57 4.27
CA SER A 222 -6.92 -5.22 3.11
C SER A 222 -7.46 -5.85 1.82
N ALA A 223 -7.81 -7.15 1.87
CA ALA A 223 -8.40 -7.86 0.73
C ALA A 223 -9.75 -7.27 0.31
N LEU A 224 -10.64 -6.97 1.27
CA LEU A 224 -11.92 -6.31 1.00
C LEU A 224 -11.74 -4.90 0.44
N GLY A 225 -10.76 -4.16 0.95
CA GLY A 225 -10.41 -2.83 0.43
C GLY A 225 -10.05 -2.87 -1.06
N ILE A 226 -9.32 -3.90 -1.51
CA ILE A 226 -9.03 -4.10 -2.94
C ILE A 226 -10.33 -4.31 -3.73
N VAL A 227 -11.22 -5.18 -3.26
CA VAL A 227 -12.51 -5.45 -3.93
C VAL A 227 -13.33 -4.17 -4.06
N PHE A 228 -13.47 -3.40 -2.97
CA PHE A 228 -14.24 -2.15 -3.00
C PHE A 228 -13.57 -1.07 -3.83
N SER A 229 -12.25 -1.03 -3.90
CA SER A 229 -11.52 -0.14 -4.82
C SER A 229 -11.84 -0.47 -6.29
N VAL A 230 -11.91 -1.76 -6.64
CA VAL A 230 -12.32 -2.18 -7.99
C VAL A 230 -13.77 -1.77 -8.28
N ILE A 231 -14.68 -2.03 -7.35
CA ILE A 231 -16.10 -1.65 -7.51
C ILE A 231 -16.22 -0.13 -7.66
N SER A 232 -15.55 0.63 -6.80
CA SER A 232 -15.58 2.09 -6.81
C SER A 232 -15.01 2.68 -8.12
N ALA A 233 -13.97 2.05 -8.66
CA ALA A 233 -13.36 2.46 -9.91
C ALA A 233 -14.33 2.38 -11.12
N LEU A 234 -15.34 1.53 -11.08
CA LEU A 234 -16.37 1.44 -12.12
C LEU A 234 -17.26 2.69 -12.18
N PHE A 235 -17.33 3.44 -11.10
CA PHE A 235 -18.12 4.69 -11.01
C PHE A 235 -17.34 5.94 -11.44
N ILE A 236 -16.03 5.83 -11.67
CA ILE A 236 -15.20 6.95 -12.12
C ILE A 236 -15.46 7.19 -13.61
N LYS A 237 -16.29 8.19 -13.89
CA LYS A 237 -16.67 8.59 -15.26
C LYS A 237 -16.76 10.09 -15.35
N VAL A 238 -16.25 10.63 -16.45
CA VAL A 238 -16.38 12.06 -16.80
C VAL A 238 -17.15 12.16 -18.11
N LYS A 239 -18.07 13.14 -18.19
CA LYS A 239 -18.84 13.39 -19.40
C LYS A 239 -17.96 14.00 -20.50
N ASP A 240 -18.32 13.75 -21.76
CA ASP A 240 -17.65 14.40 -22.89
C ASP A 240 -17.82 15.93 -22.80
N GLY A 241 -16.73 16.66 -22.98
CA GLY A 241 -16.71 18.12 -22.77
C GLY A 241 -16.50 18.57 -21.32
N GLY A 242 -16.27 17.64 -20.39
CA GLY A 242 -15.94 17.94 -18.99
C GLY A 242 -14.63 18.72 -18.86
N LYS A 243 -14.50 19.48 -17.76
CA LYS A 243 -13.32 20.25 -17.38
C LYS A 243 -12.41 19.40 -16.47
N GLU A 244 -11.18 19.87 -16.22
CA GLU A 244 -10.24 19.25 -15.27
C GLU A 244 -10.86 19.06 -13.87
N GLN A 245 -11.67 20.01 -13.41
CA GLN A 245 -12.37 19.90 -12.13
C GLN A 245 -13.36 18.72 -12.07
N ASP A 246 -13.96 18.34 -13.21
CA ASP A 246 -14.85 17.19 -13.29
C ASP A 246 -14.08 15.88 -13.18
N VAL A 247 -12.84 15.85 -13.69
CA VAL A 247 -11.90 14.72 -13.52
C VAL A 247 -11.58 14.52 -12.04
N GLN A 248 -11.16 15.60 -11.35
CA GLN A 248 -10.86 15.55 -9.94
C GLN A 248 -12.07 15.11 -9.09
N THR A 249 -13.24 15.62 -9.42
CA THR A 249 -14.48 15.23 -8.75
C THR A 249 -14.80 13.74 -8.96
N ALA A 250 -14.62 13.22 -10.16
CA ALA A 250 -14.84 11.81 -10.45
C ALA A 250 -13.86 10.89 -9.69
N LEU A 251 -12.58 11.29 -9.60
CA LEU A 251 -11.57 10.57 -8.81
C LEU A 251 -11.92 10.59 -7.31
N ASN A 252 -12.37 11.74 -6.80
CA ASN A 252 -12.79 11.88 -5.41
C ASN A 252 -14.01 11.02 -5.08
N ILE A 253 -14.99 10.92 -5.98
CA ILE A 253 -16.14 10.02 -5.82
C ILE A 253 -15.66 8.57 -5.72
N GLY A 254 -14.70 8.16 -6.55
CA GLY A 254 -14.11 6.84 -6.48
C GLY A 254 -13.40 6.58 -5.14
N ASN A 255 -12.59 7.51 -4.69
CA ASN A 255 -11.84 7.40 -3.43
C ASN A 255 -12.77 7.33 -2.22
N TRP A 256 -13.66 8.32 -2.05
CA TRP A 256 -14.62 8.33 -0.94
C TRP A 256 -15.61 7.17 -0.97
N GLY A 257 -16.03 6.77 -2.18
CA GLY A 257 -16.88 5.59 -2.37
C GLY A 257 -16.22 4.30 -1.86
N SER A 258 -14.95 4.09 -2.15
CA SER A 258 -14.16 2.98 -1.65
C SER A 258 -14.02 3.01 -0.12
N ILE A 259 -13.70 4.16 0.46
CA ILE A 259 -13.57 4.35 1.91
C ILE A 259 -14.90 4.02 2.62
N ILE A 260 -16.02 4.54 2.13
CA ILE A 260 -17.34 4.30 2.74
C ILE A 260 -17.74 2.83 2.64
N MET A 261 -17.56 2.18 1.49
CA MET A 261 -17.86 0.76 1.34
C MET A 261 -16.98 -0.10 2.25
N THR A 262 -15.71 0.23 2.38
CA THR A 262 -14.78 -0.44 3.29
C THR A 262 -15.22 -0.25 4.75
N ALA A 263 -15.60 0.96 5.15
CA ALA A 263 -16.09 1.23 6.51
C ALA A 263 -17.33 0.39 6.85
N ILE A 264 -18.31 0.33 5.94
CA ILE A 264 -19.52 -0.48 6.14
C ILE A 264 -19.16 -1.97 6.28
N ALA A 265 -18.31 -2.48 5.40
CA ALA A 265 -17.90 -3.87 5.44
C ALA A 265 -17.09 -4.21 6.68
N CYS A 266 -16.23 -3.30 7.15
CA CYS A 266 -15.47 -3.49 8.39
C CYS A 266 -16.37 -3.68 9.62
N TYR A 267 -17.52 -3.00 9.68
CA TYR A 267 -18.48 -3.20 10.77
C TYR A 267 -18.92 -4.66 10.85
N PHE A 268 -19.39 -5.22 9.75
CA PHE A 268 -19.85 -6.62 9.71
C PHE A 268 -18.69 -7.61 9.85
N LEU A 269 -17.53 -7.30 9.32
CA LEU A 269 -16.36 -8.16 9.38
C LEU A 269 -15.83 -8.28 10.82
N ILE A 270 -15.76 -7.17 11.54
CA ILE A 270 -15.29 -7.13 12.92
C ILE A 270 -16.27 -7.87 13.84
N ASP A 271 -17.57 -7.65 13.66
CA ASP A 271 -18.60 -8.35 14.40
C ASP A 271 -18.59 -9.87 14.16
N TRP A 272 -18.27 -10.28 12.92
CA TRP A 272 -18.18 -11.70 12.57
C TRP A 272 -16.89 -12.36 13.04
N MET A 273 -15.74 -11.68 12.96
CA MET A 273 -14.43 -12.27 13.23
C MET A 273 -14.04 -12.22 14.71
N LEU A 274 -14.31 -11.11 15.39
CA LEU A 274 -13.87 -10.90 16.75
C LEU A 274 -14.96 -11.33 17.77
N PRO A 275 -14.57 -11.82 18.95
CA PRO A 275 -15.51 -12.01 20.03
C PRO A 275 -16.11 -10.67 20.49
N ALA A 276 -17.32 -10.70 21.04
CA ALA A 276 -18.04 -9.50 21.46
C ALA A 276 -17.27 -8.68 22.50
N GLU A 277 -16.50 -9.33 23.34
CA GLU A 277 -15.70 -8.73 24.40
C GLU A 277 -14.24 -9.20 24.32
N LEU A 278 -13.31 -8.29 24.46
CA LEU A 278 -11.87 -8.48 24.47
C LEU A 278 -11.33 -7.97 25.81
N GLN A 279 -10.72 -8.84 26.60
CA GLN A 279 -10.18 -8.47 27.91
C GLN A 279 -8.67 -8.20 27.78
N MET A 280 -8.25 -6.96 28.01
CA MET A 280 -6.85 -6.57 28.05
C MET A 280 -6.35 -6.55 29.48
N ASN A 281 -5.25 -7.27 29.73
CA ASN A 281 -4.64 -7.43 31.05
C ASN A 281 -3.41 -6.55 31.24
N PHE A 282 -3.03 -5.76 30.21
CA PHE A 282 -1.85 -4.89 30.18
C PHE A 282 -0.56 -5.59 30.60
N PHE A 283 -0.38 -6.83 30.14
CA PHE A 283 0.74 -7.72 30.49
C PHE A 283 0.90 -7.94 31.99
N GLN A 284 -0.23 -7.98 32.70
CA GLN A 284 -0.30 -8.15 34.15
C GLN A 284 0.46 -7.05 34.93
N ASP A 285 0.49 -5.82 34.41
CA ASP A 285 1.05 -4.67 35.10
C ASP A 285 0.29 -4.43 36.43
N PRO A 286 0.96 -4.53 37.59
CA PRO A 286 0.28 -4.39 38.90
C PRO A 286 -0.36 -3.03 39.12
N SER A 287 0.03 -2.02 38.35
CA SER A 287 -0.52 -0.66 38.41
C SER A 287 -1.81 -0.48 37.63
N LYS A 288 -2.20 -1.48 36.80
CA LYS A 288 -3.36 -1.41 35.90
C LYS A 288 -4.32 -2.56 36.19
N SER A 289 -5.59 -2.23 36.27
CA SER A 289 -6.67 -3.25 36.29
C SER A 289 -6.97 -3.73 34.88
N ALA A 290 -7.35 -4.99 34.74
CA ALA A 290 -7.87 -5.52 33.49
C ALA A 290 -9.08 -4.69 33.00
N VAL A 291 -9.10 -4.40 31.71
CA VAL A 291 -10.18 -3.62 31.08
C VAL A 291 -10.80 -4.46 29.96
N THR A 292 -12.12 -4.54 29.97
CA THR A 292 -12.89 -5.21 28.91
C THR A 292 -13.29 -4.20 27.84
N PHE A 293 -12.94 -4.50 26.59
CA PHE A 293 -13.32 -3.73 25.41
C PHE A 293 -14.32 -4.53 24.57
N SER A 294 -15.31 -3.85 24.05
CA SER A 294 -16.19 -4.44 23.03
C SER A 294 -15.53 -4.40 21.65
N SER A 295 -15.82 -5.39 20.80
CA SER A 295 -15.39 -5.44 19.40
C SER A 295 -15.72 -4.17 18.62
N ILE A 296 -16.79 -3.46 18.98
CA ILE A 296 -17.16 -2.17 18.38
C ILE A 296 -16.08 -1.09 18.57
N ASN A 297 -15.26 -1.17 19.63
CA ASN A 297 -14.16 -0.22 19.83
C ASN A 297 -13.06 -0.41 18.78
N VAL A 298 -12.85 -1.63 18.29
CA VAL A 298 -11.95 -1.90 17.16
C VAL A 298 -12.49 -1.27 15.89
N PHE A 299 -13.80 -1.33 15.67
CA PHE A 299 -14.45 -0.66 14.55
C PHE A 299 -14.26 0.88 14.61
N TYR A 300 -14.42 1.49 15.79
CA TYR A 300 -14.16 2.93 15.93
C TYR A 300 -12.70 3.28 15.63
N ALA A 301 -11.74 2.45 16.03
CA ALA A 301 -10.34 2.65 15.68
C ALA A 301 -10.11 2.58 14.16
N VAL A 302 -10.75 1.64 13.47
CA VAL A 302 -10.70 1.55 12.00
C VAL A 302 -11.32 2.79 11.35
N LEU A 303 -12.46 3.29 11.86
CA LEU A 303 -13.09 4.51 11.36
C LEU A 303 -12.18 5.73 11.51
N VAL A 304 -11.50 5.86 12.66
CA VAL A 304 -10.52 6.93 12.86
C VAL A 304 -9.39 6.83 11.85
N GLY A 305 -8.85 5.62 11.63
CA GLY A 305 -7.80 5.39 10.62
C GLY A 305 -8.25 5.76 9.20
N LEU A 306 -9.44 5.32 8.79
CA LEU A 306 -10.02 5.68 7.48
C LEU A 306 -10.28 7.19 7.36
N GLY A 307 -10.78 7.81 8.43
CA GLY A 307 -11.00 9.26 8.49
C GLY A 307 -9.70 10.06 8.37
N VAL A 308 -8.64 9.63 9.05
CA VAL A 308 -7.31 10.25 8.95
C VAL A 308 -6.75 10.08 7.55
N GLY A 309 -6.84 8.88 6.96
CA GLY A 309 -6.40 8.63 5.58
C GLY A 309 -7.14 9.50 4.56
N GLY A 310 -8.46 9.60 4.67
CA GLY A 310 -9.28 10.50 3.85
C GLY A 310 -8.92 11.97 4.05
N GLY A 311 -8.68 12.38 5.30
CA GLY A 311 -8.25 13.75 5.64
C GLY A 311 -6.88 14.10 5.06
N ILE A 312 -5.91 13.19 5.11
CA ILE A 312 -4.59 13.36 4.48
C ILE A 312 -4.74 13.50 2.96
N SER A 313 -5.55 12.64 2.33
CA SER A 313 -5.83 12.73 0.89
C SER A 313 -6.41 14.09 0.50
N TRP A 314 -7.41 14.58 1.24
CA TRP A 314 -8.02 15.87 1.02
C TRP A 314 -7.03 17.03 1.24
N MET A 315 -6.22 16.96 2.30
CA MET A 315 -5.22 17.99 2.59
C MET A 315 -4.15 18.03 1.50
N THR A 316 -3.66 16.87 1.06
CA THR A 316 -2.69 16.77 -0.04
C THR A 316 -3.26 17.39 -1.31
N GLU A 317 -4.49 17.04 -1.70
CA GLU A 317 -5.17 17.67 -2.84
C GLU A 317 -5.23 19.19 -2.71
N TYR A 318 -5.59 19.71 -1.54
CA TYR A 318 -5.70 21.15 -1.32
C TYR A 318 -4.38 21.88 -1.55
N TYR A 319 -3.25 21.31 -1.13
CA TYR A 319 -1.93 21.95 -1.25
C TYR A 319 -1.21 21.68 -2.58
N THR A 320 -1.64 20.68 -3.37
CA THR A 320 -0.92 20.26 -4.58
C THR A 320 -1.73 20.39 -5.87
N ALA A 321 -3.07 20.47 -5.79
CA ALA A 321 -3.90 20.49 -6.99
C ALA A 321 -3.88 21.84 -7.70
N LEU A 322 -3.85 21.79 -9.01
CA LEU A 322 -3.90 22.94 -9.89
C LEU A 322 -5.15 23.81 -9.60
N GLY A 323 -4.97 25.13 -9.60
CA GLY A 323 -6.05 26.10 -9.35
C GLY A 323 -6.44 26.27 -7.87
N LYS A 324 -5.86 25.51 -6.95
CA LYS A 324 -6.04 25.73 -5.51
C LYS A 324 -5.18 26.92 -5.03
N LYS A 325 -5.70 27.63 -4.02
CA LYS A 325 -5.05 28.85 -3.50
C LYS A 325 -3.56 28.68 -3.18
N PRO A 326 -3.09 27.65 -2.45
CA PRO A 326 -1.67 27.52 -2.11
C PRO A 326 -0.76 27.44 -3.36
N VAL A 327 -1.16 26.67 -4.37
CA VAL A 327 -0.42 26.53 -5.62
C VAL A 327 -0.43 27.84 -6.41
N MET A 328 -1.60 28.50 -6.50
CA MET A 328 -1.74 29.77 -7.21
C MET A 328 -0.98 30.91 -6.53
N ASP A 329 -0.85 30.89 -5.22
CA ASP A 329 -0.05 31.88 -4.47
C ASP A 329 1.44 31.71 -4.78
N ILE A 330 1.94 30.46 -4.93
CA ILE A 330 3.32 30.21 -5.37
C ILE A 330 3.51 30.76 -6.78
N VAL A 331 2.63 30.38 -7.74
CA VAL A 331 2.71 30.83 -9.13
C VAL A 331 2.71 32.38 -9.26
N ARG A 332 1.97 33.07 -8.39
CA ARG A 332 1.92 34.54 -8.42
C ARG A 332 3.15 35.22 -7.86
N ASN A 333 3.89 34.52 -6.98
CA ASN A 333 5.04 35.06 -6.30
C ASN A 333 6.39 34.59 -6.91
N SER A 334 6.34 33.69 -7.88
CA SER A 334 7.48 33.25 -8.68
C SER A 334 7.59 34.01 -9.99
#